data_d66a542621831bef8c9a3ae830a7ba51
#
_entry.id   d66a542621831bef8c9a3ae830a7ba51
#
_cell.length_a   1.000
_cell.length_b   1.000
_cell.length_c   1.000
_cell.angle_alpha   90.00
_cell.angle_beta   90.00
_cell.angle_gamma   90.00
#
_symmetry.space_group_name_H-M   'P 1'
#
loop_
_entity.id
_entity.type
_entity.pdbx_description
1 polymer ?
#
loop_
_entity_poly.entity_id
_entity_poly.type
_entity_poly.pdbx_seq_one_letter_code
_entity_poly.pdbx_strand_id
1 'polypeptide(L)'
;MTLFWIVCAVLLLVALPFVVLPLWRGAGNDNTDNNNNEVLRDAANLEILRDQSAELEADLRNGLLTRDAYEQGKRELQARLLEEVKTTEQPAIKPRNPARALAVVLALLLPLFSVSLYLVVGNTRALLPQEEPGLAEGFGVINSEAKLQELEKKLQQQPENPDGWFLLASSYSKMGRFADAVRAYEQLVKLVPDAAQVWASYADVYAMNNNQSLLGEPTKFLNKALELDGNNLLALALSGSAAMERGDYVAAITHWTKLVDLLPPDNAELQVIRDGIGQARKFLAQQPGGKEKLERLPAEP
;
A
#
# COMPACT_ATOMS: atom_id res chain seq x y z
N MET A 1 4.08 -13.95 -11.04
CA MET A 1 3.08 -12.99 -11.55
C MET A 1 1.76 -13.64 -11.94
N THR A 2 1.75 -14.72 -12.74
CA THR A 2 0.53 -15.45 -13.12
C THR A 2 -0.30 -15.95 -11.93
N LEU A 3 0.34 -16.43 -10.86
CA LEU A 3 -0.33 -16.92 -9.65
C LEU A 3 -1.15 -15.82 -8.94
N PHE A 4 -0.60 -14.60 -8.85
CA PHE A 4 -1.29 -13.45 -8.26
C PHE A 4 -2.58 -13.11 -9.02
N TRP A 5 -2.51 -13.05 -10.36
CA TRP A 5 -3.67 -12.77 -11.21
C TRP A 5 -4.73 -13.87 -11.14
N ILE A 6 -4.29 -15.13 -11.02
CA ILE A 6 -5.20 -16.27 -10.84
C ILE A 6 -5.92 -16.15 -9.48
N VAL A 7 -5.22 -15.84 -8.40
CA VAL A 7 -5.81 -15.65 -7.07
C VAL A 7 -6.79 -14.47 -7.06
N CYS A 8 -6.44 -13.34 -7.66
CA CYS A 8 -7.34 -12.19 -7.78
C CYS A 8 -8.59 -12.51 -8.61
N ALA A 9 -8.45 -13.24 -9.72
CA ALA A 9 -9.57 -13.66 -10.55
C ALA A 9 -10.50 -14.64 -9.81
N VAL A 10 -9.95 -15.59 -9.05
CA VAL A 10 -10.73 -16.53 -8.23
C VAL A 10 -11.47 -15.80 -7.11
N LEU A 11 -10.83 -14.86 -6.41
CA LEU A 11 -11.48 -14.04 -5.38
C LEU A 11 -12.63 -13.19 -5.95
N LEU A 12 -12.43 -12.60 -7.13
CA LEU A 12 -13.48 -11.85 -7.84
C LEU A 12 -14.63 -12.75 -8.27
N LEU A 13 -14.36 -13.96 -8.78
CA LEU A 13 -15.35 -14.97 -9.18
C LEU A 13 -16.17 -15.48 -7.99
N VAL A 14 -15.61 -15.53 -6.80
CA VAL A 14 -16.29 -15.93 -5.56
C VAL A 14 -17.08 -14.76 -4.96
N ALA A 15 -16.55 -13.55 -4.97
CA ALA A 15 -17.20 -12.37 -4.38
C ALA A 15 -18.40 -11.87 -5.21
N LEU A 16 -18.31 -11.93 -6.55
CA LEU A 16 -19.35 -11.44 -7.46
C LEU A 16 -20.71 -12.17 -7.28
N PRO A 17 -20.78 -13.53 -7.22
CA PRO A 17 -22.03 -14.23 -6.92
C PRO A 17 -22.59 -13.88 -5.55
N PHE A 18 -21.77 -13.66 -4.54
CA PHE A 18 -22.23 -13.36 -3.20
C PHE A 18 -22.97 -12.02 -3.10
N VAL A 19 -22.63 -11.07 -3.95
CA VAL A 19 -23.32 -9.77 -4.05
C VAL A 19 -24.50 -9.81 -5.01
N VAL A 20 -24.36 -10.50 -6.14
CA VAL A 20 -25.37 -10.49 -7.22
C VAL A 20 -26.55 -11.44 -6.92
N LEU A 21 -26.30 -12.62 -6.33
CA LEU A 21 -27.33 -13.62 -6.04
C LEU A 21 -28.41 -13.12 -5.07
N PRO A 22 -28.12 -12.46 -3.92
CA PRO A 22 -29.17 -11.95 -3.03
C PRO A 22 -29.97 -10.81 -3.68
N LEU A 23 -29.34 -9.97 -4.50
CA LEU A 23 -30.01 -8.90 -5.24
C LEU A 23 -30.92 -9.44 -6.35
N TRP A 24 -30.58 -10.58 -6.94
CA TRP A 24 -31.40 -11.27 -7.95
C TRP A 24 -32.55 -12.09 -7.32
N ARG A 25 -32.28 -12.74 -6.18
CA ARG A 25 -33.29 -13.53 -5.45
C ARG A 25 -34.27 -12.65 -4.66
N GLY A 26 -33.80 -11.53 -4.08
CA GLY A 26 -34.67 -10.61 -3.34
C GLY A 26 -35.73 -9.88 -4.19
N ALA A 27 -35.56 -9.84 -5.52
CA ALA A 27 -36.53 -9.20 -6.43
C ALA A 27 -37.62 -10.13 -6.98
N GLY A 28 -37.62 -11.40 -6.59
CA GLY A 28 -38.54 -12.43 -7.17
C GLY A 28 -39.68 -12.88 -6.26
N ASN A 29 -39.62 -12.60 -4.95
CA ASN A 29 -40.53 -13.24 -4.02
C ASN A 29 -41.71 -12.36 -3.55
N ASP A 30 -41.66 -11.03 -3.74
CA ASP A 30 -42.75 -10.14 -3.29
C ASP A 30 -43.94 -10.07 -4.26
N ASN A 31 -43.77 -10.48 -5.52
CA ASN A 31 -44.84 -10.38 -6.52
C ASN A 31 -45.81 -11.59 -6.56
N THR A 32 -45.40 -12.77 -6.02
CA THR A 32 -46.24 -13.95 -6.05
C THR A 32 -47.27 -13.95 -4.91
N ASP A 33 -46.91 -13.42 -3.76
CA ASP A 33 -47.82 -13.34 -2.61
C ASP A 33 -48.85 -12.20 -2.76
N ASN A 34 -48.49 -11.09 -3.40
CA ASN A 34 -49.45 -9.99 -3.67
C ASN A 34 -50.48 -10.37 -4.74
N ASN A 35 -50.08 -11.04 -5.82
CA ASN A 35 -51.02 -11.47 -6.86
C ASN A 35 -52.03 -12.52 -6.33
N ASN A 36 -51.59 -13.45 -5.47
CA ASN A 36 -52.49 -14.44 -4.87
C ASN A 36 -53.46 -13.80 -3.88
N ASN A 37 -53.03 -12.77 -3.15
CA ASN A 37 -53.91 -12.05 -2.22
C ASN A 37 -54.89 -11.11 -2.94
N GLU A 38 -54.54 -10.52 -4.08
CA GLU A 38 -55.45 -9.74 -4.92
C GLU A 38 -56.54 -10.63 -5.56
N VAL A 39 -56.16 -11.75 -6.17
CA VAL A 39 -57.10 -12.70 -6.75
C VAL A 39 -58.05 -13.28 -5.70
N LEU A 40 -57.61 -13.56 -4.48
CA LEU A 40 -58.42 -14.01 -3.38
C LEU A 40 -59.38 -12.93 -2.87
N ARG A 41 -59.02 -11.67 -2.85
CA ARG A 41 -59.87 -10.53 -2.47
C ARG A 41 -60.94 -10.28 -3.51
N ASP A 42 -60.60 -10.30 -4.79
CA ASP A 42 -61.55 -10.12 -5.90
C ASP A 42 -62.59 -11.24 -5.94
N ALA A 43 -62.16 -12.49 -5.69
CA ALA A 43 -63.06 -13.62 -5.58
C ALA A 43 -64.04 -13.49 -4.39
N ALA A 44 -63.53 -13.05 -3.23
CA ALA A 44 -64.37 -12.83 -2.04
C ALA A 44 -65.37 -11.67 -2.24
N ASN A 45 -64.94 -10.57 -2.91
CA ASN A 45 -65.81 -9.44 -3.21
C ASN A 45 -66.92 -9.83 -4.18
N LEU A 46 -66.63 -10.65 -5.19
CA LEU A 46 -67.63 -11.16 -6.13
C LEU A 46 -68.68 -12.10 -5.45
N GLU A 47 -68.26 -12.92 -4.48
CA GLU A 47 -69.13 -13.76 -3.69
C GLU A 47 -70.06 -12.92 -2.84
N ILE A 48 -69.59 -11.87 -2.17
CA ILE A 48 -70.43 -10.94 -1.38
C ILE A 48 -71.48 -10.23 -2.26
N LEU A 49 -71.09 -9.75 -3.44
CA LEU A 49 -72.00 -9.07 -4.37
C LEU A 49 -73.05 -10.03 -4.90
N ARG A 50 -72.71 -11.31 -5.09
CA ARG A 50 -73.63 -12.35 -5.50
C ARG A 50 -74.65 -12.68 -4.39
N ASP A 51 -74.19 -12.76 -3.15
CA ASP A 51 -75.10 -13.01 -1.99
C ASP A 51 -76.08 -11.85 -1.78
N GLN A 52 -75.56 -10.57 -1.92
CA GLN A 52 -76.42 -9.38 -1.84
C GLN A 52 -77.46 -9.34 -2.94
N SER A 53 -77.14 -9.81 -4.16
CA SER A 53 -78.12 -9.90 -5.23
C SER A 53 -79.21 -10.96 -4.98
N ALA A 54 -78.80 -12.10 -4.38
CA ALA A 54 -79.74 -13.16 -4.01
C ALA A 54 -80.68 -12.76 -2.85
N GLU A 55 -80.13 -11.98 -1.89
CA GLU A 55 -80.93 -11.42 -0.79
C GLU A 55 -82.00 -10.43 -1.29
N LEU A 56 -81.59 -9.49 -2.19
CA LEU A 56 -82.58 -8.60 -2.83
C LEU A 56 -83.68 -9.31 -3.59
N GLU A 57 -83.37 -10.42 -4.29
CA GLU A 57 -84.36 -11.23 -4.98
C GLU A 57 -85.26 -11.99 -3.99
N ALA A 58 -84.78 -12.45 -2.87
CA ALA A 58 -85.51 -13.11 -1.82
C ALA A 58 -86.46 -12.11 -1.12
N ASP A 59 -86.01 -10.90 -0.83
CA ASP A 59 -86.84 -9.86 -0.20
C ASP A 59 -87.95 -9.35 -1.11
N LEU A 60 -87.73 -9.27 -2.40
CA LEU A 60 -88.80 -8.99 -3.37
C LEU A 60 -89.80 -10.12 -3.39
N ARG A 61 -89.38 -11.40 -3.37
CA ARG A 61 -90.23 -12.58 -3.38
C ARG A 61 -91.07 -12.68 -2.12
N ASN A 62 -90.54 -12.29 -0.98
CA ASN A 62 -91.20 -12.32 0.31
C ASN A 62 -92.07 -11.08 0.57
N GLY A 63 -92.14 -10.14 -0.39
CA GLY A 63 -92.94 -8.92 -0.26
C GLY A 63 -92.37 -7.88 0.73
N LEU A 64 -91.12 -8.03 1.13
CA LEU A 64 -90.42 -7.14 2.07
C LEU A 64 -89.92 -5.90 1.35
N LEU A 65 -89.76 -5.99 0.01
CA LEU A 65 -89.20 -4.90 -0.82
C LEU A 65 -90.18 -4.55 -1.94
N THR A 66 -90.37 -3.25 -2.20
CA THR A 66 -91.19 -2.81 -3.35
C THR A 66 -90.37 -2.99 -4.65
N ARG A 67 -91.06 -3.13 -5.78
CA ARG A 67 -90.43 -3.37 -7.08
C ARG A 67 -89.52 -2.24 -7.49
N ASP A 68 -89.84 -1.00 -7.13
CA ASP A 68 -89.01 0.19 -7.43
C ASP A 68 -87.74 0.20 -6.60
N ALA A 69 -87.81 -0.20 -5.30
CA ALA A 69 -86.66 -0.35 -4.41
C ALA A 69 -85.71 -1.48 -4.86
N TYR A 70 -86.27 -2.61 -5.35
CA TYR A 70 -85.49 -3.70 -5.95
C TYR A 70 -84.69 -3.22 -7.21
N GLU A 71 -85.39 -2.55 -8.12
CA GLU A 71 -84.75 -2.01 -9.34
C GLU A 71 -83.68 -0.97 -9.02
N GLN A 72 -83.88 -0.21 -7.96
CA GLN A 72 -82.83 0.76 -7.50
C GLN A 72 -81.59 0.05 -6.88
N GLY A 73 -81.85 -0.95 -5.98
CA GLY A 73 -80.71 -1.72 -5.38
C GLY A 73 -79.95 -2.53 -6.42
N LYS A 74 -80.66 -3.09 -7.44
CA LYS A 74 -80.01 -3.79 -8.54
C LYS A 74 -79.09 -2.88 -9.39
N ARG A 75 -79.54 -1.63 -9.67
CA ARG A 75 -78.71 -0.65 -10.38
C ARG A 75 -77.47 -0.23 -9.58
N GLU A 76 -77.65 -0.11 -8.26
CA GLU A 76 -76.51 0.25 -7.40
C GLU A 76 -75.46 -0.88 -7.32
N LEU A 77 -75.92 -2.16 -7.18
CA LEU A 77 -75.00 -3.30 -7.24
C LEU A 77 -74.28 -3.44 -8.58
N GLN A 78 -75.01 -3.21 -9.70
CA GLN A 78 -74.40 -3.22 -11.04
C GLN A 78 -73.41 -2.09 -11.23
N ALA A 79 -73.69 -0.90 -10.69
CA ALA A 79 -72.76 0.23 -10.77
C ALA A 79 -71.43 -0.04 -9.98
N ARG A 80 -71.55 -0.65 -8.77
CA ARG A 80 -70.39 -1.07 -7.97
C ARG A 80 -69.58 -2.16 -8.68
N LEU A 81 -70.22 -3.13 -9.29
CA LEU A 81 -69.60 -4.20 -10.05
C LEU A 81 -68.79 -3.64 -11.27
N LEU A 82 -69.35 -2.64 -11.97
CA LEU A 82 -68.69 -1.97 -13.08
C LEU A 82 -67.51 -1.09 -12.64
N GLU A 83 -67.59 -0.50 -11.46
CA GLU A 83 -66.51 0.30 -10.90
C GLU A 83 -65.34 -0.58 -10.46
N GLU A 84 -65.61 -1.73 -9.87
CA GLU A 84 -64.58 -2.69 -9.44
C GLU A 84 -63.88 -3.35 -10.64
N VAL A 85 -64.59 -3.70 -11.69
CA VAL A 85 -64.00 -4.21 -12.94
C VAL A 85 -63.12 -3.13 -13.66
N LYS A 86 -63.51 -1.86 -13.61
CA LYS A 86 -62.72 -0.78 -14.20
C LYS A 86 -61.42 -0.53 -13.44
N THR A 87 -61.37 -0.73 -12.12
CA THR A 87 -60.15 -0.59 -11.31
C THR A 87 -59.16 -1.71 -11.59
N THR A 88 -59.62 -2.89 -12.00
CA THR A 88 -58.76 -4.04 -12.34
C THR A 88 -58.15 -3.93 -13.75
N GLU A 89 -58.69 -3.10 -14.66
CA GLU A 89 -58.17 -2.91 -16.02
C GLU A 89 -57.13 -1.81 -16.16
N GLN A 90 -56.66 -1.16 -15.07
CA GLN A 90 -55.52 -0.25 -15.19
C GLN A 90 -54.25 -1.04 -15.57
N PRO A 91 -53.55 -0.69 -16.69
CA PRO A 91 -52.34 -1.39 -17.09
C PRO A 91 -51.32 -1.21 -15.97
N ALA A 92 -50.96 -2.31 -15.32
CA ALA A 92 -49.90 -2.34 -14.34
C ALA A 92 -48.64 -1.80 -15.02
N ILE A 93 -48.27 -0.58 -14.69
CA ILE A 93 -46.96 -0.02 -15.03
C ILE A 93 -45.99 -0.97 -14.38
N LYS A 94 -45.34 -1.85 -15.18
CA LYS A 94 -44.32 -2.78 -14.69
C LYS A 94 -43.27 -1.94 -13.92
N PRO A 95 -43.10 -2.14 -12.63
CA PRO A 95 -42.09 -1.42 -11.87
C PRO A 95 -40.78 -1.79 -12.50
N ARG A 96 -40.13 -0.81 -13.11
CA ARG A 96 -38.77 -0.93 -13.61
C ARG A 96 -37.91 -1.06 -12.37
N ASN A 97 -37.60 -2.32 -11.98
CA ASN A 97 -36.89 -2.65 -10.75
C ASN A 97 -35.56 -1.88 -10.73
N PRO A 98 -35.45 -0.75 -10.01
CA PRO A 98 -34.22 0.05 -9.96
C PRO A 98 -33.07 -0.74 -9.31
N ALA A 99 -33.41 -1.75 -8.49
CA ALA A 99 -32.44 -2.63 -7.85
C ALA A 99 -31.60 -3.46 -8.84
N ARG A 100 -32.18 -3.90 -9.97
CA ARG A 100 -31.45 -4.65 -11.01
C ARG A 100 -30.50 -3.74 -11.78
N ALA A 101 -30.92 -2.52 -12.11
CA ALA A 101 -30.06 -1.52 -12.75
C ALA A 101 -28.93 -1.11 -11.82
N LEU A 102 -29.19 -0.91 -10.53
CA LEU A 102 -28.20 -0.58 -9.52
C LEU A 102 -27.17 -1.71 -9.34
N ALA A 103 -27.62 -2.96 -9.34
CA ALA A 103 -26.73 -4.13 -9.22
C ALA A 103 -25.76 -4.23 -10.41
N VAL A 104 -26.23 -3.99 -11.63
CA VAL A 104 -25.39 -3.99 -12.84
C VAL A 104 -24.40 -2.83 -12.82
N VAL A 105 -24.82 -1.64 -12.39
CA VAL A 105 -23.95 -0.47 -12.27
C VAL A 105 -22.87 -0.70 -11.21
N LEU A 106 -23.22 -1.25 -10.04
CA LEU A 106 -22.24 -1.59 -9.00
C LEU A 106 -21.26 -2.68 -9.42
N ALA A 107 -21.74 -3.71 -10.13
CA ALA A 107 -20.88 -4.79 -10.62
C ALA A 107 -19.85 -4.32 -11.68
N LEU A 108 -20.16 -3.26 -12.42
CA LEU A 108 -19.26 -2.66 -13.39
C LEU A 108 -18.36 -1.58 -12.77
N LEU A 109 -18.88 -0.75 -11.87
CA LEU A 109 -18.14 0.37 -11.27
C LEU A 109 -17.11 -0.09 -10.23
N LEU A 110 -17.40 -1.11 -9.42
CA LEU A 110 -16.49 -1.59 -8.38
C LEU A 110 -15.13 -2.07 -8.94
N PRO A 111 -15.07 -2.96 -9.94
CA PRO A 111 -13.79 -3.37 -10.52
C PRO A 111 -13.09 -2.22 -11.25
N LEU A 112 -13.84 -1.34 -11.93
CA LEU A 112 -13.25 -0.19 -12.61
C LEU A 112 -12.63 0.81 -11.61
N PHE A 113 -13.31 1.07 -10.50
CA PHE A 113 -12.81 1.91 -9.41
C PHE A 113 -11.59 1.29 -8.73
N SER A 114 -11.61 -0.04 -8.49
CA SER A 114 -10.48 -0.77 -7.91
C SER A 114 -9.23 -0.69 -8.79
N VAL A 115 -9.39 -0.88 -10.11
CA VAL A 115 -8.29 -0.74 -11.08
C VAL A 115 -7.79 0.70 -11.14
N SER A 116 -8.70 1.69 -11.19
CA SER A 116 -8.34 3.12 -11.22
C SER A 116 -7.59 3.52 -9.94
N LEU A 117 -8.05 3.09 -8.77
CA LEU A 117 -7.39 3.35 -7.49
C LEU A 117 -6.00 2.71 -7.45
N TYR A 118 -5.88 1.48 -7.97
CA TYR A 118 -4.58 0.81 -8.08
C TYR A 118 -3.62 1.53 -9.04
N LEU A 119 -4.11 2.10 -10.14
CA LEU A 119 -3.28 2.87 -11.08
C LEU A 119 -2.80 4.20 -10.48
N VAL A 120 -3.57 4.80 -9.55
CA VAL A 120 -3.21 6.07 -8.91
C VAL A 120 -2.33 5.90 -7.68
N VAL A 121 -2.64 4.91 -6.83
CA VAL A 121 -1.97 4.71 -5.53
C VAL A 121 -0.97 3.56 -5.58
N GLY A 122 -1.18 2.60 -6.48
CA GLY A 122 -0.36 1.41 -6.63
C GLY A 122 0.94 1.66 -7.40
N ASN A 123 1.95 0.86 -7.12
CA ASN A 123 3.19 0.86 -7.89
C ASN A 123 2.98 0.10 -9.21
N THR A 124 2.56 0.82 -10.27
CA THR A 124 2.32 0.25 -11.61
C THR A 124 3.55 -0.38 -12.24
N ARG A 125 4.76 0.02 -11.79
CA ARG A 125 6.03 -0.60 -12.23
C ARG A 125 6.15 -2.06 -11.83
N ALA A 126 5.44 -2.50 -10.78
CA ALA A 126 5.40 -3.91 -10.37
C ALA A 126 4.57 -4.81 -11.32
N LEU A 127 3.73 -4.24 -12.18
CA LEU A 127 2.87 -4.96 -13.15
C LEU A 127 3.55 -5.19 -14.50
N LEU A 128 4.58 -4.38 -14.83
CA LEU A 128 5.37 -4.59 -16.04
C LEU A 128 6.28 -5.81 -15.80
N PRO A 129 6.51 -6.66 -16.82
CA PRO A 129 7.63 -7.57 -16.77
C PRO A 129 8.85 -6.70 -16.48
N GLN A 130 9.46 -6.86 -15.32
CA GLN A 130 10.74 -6.24 -15.11
C GLN A 130 11.68 -6.88 -16.13
N GLU A 131 11.91 -6.19 -17.24
CA GLU A 131 13.19 -6.31 -17.92
C GLU A 131 14.20 -6.12 -16.80
N GLU A 132 15.08 -7.11 -16.59
CA GLU A 132 16.12 -7.07 -15.56
C GLU A 132 16.67 -5.64 -15.54
N PRO A 133 16.50 -4.86 -14.45
CA PRO A 133 16.96 -3.48 -14.44
C PRO A 133 18.42 -3.54 -14.84
N GLY A 134 18.78 -2.80 -15.86
CA GLY A 134 20.18 -2.58 -16.18
C GLY A 134 20.87 -2.24 -14.89
N LEU A 135 22.07 -2.77 -14.64
CA LEU A 135 22.84 -2.72 -13.39
C LEU A 135 22.86 -1.36 -12.65
N ALA A 136 22.24 -0.32 -13.22
CA ALA A 136 22.26 1.06 -12.76
C ALA A 136 20.90 1.62 -12.26
N GLU A 137 19.76 0.94 -12.42
CA GLU A 137 18.47 1.50 -11.99
C GLU A 137 18.06 1.00 -10.60
N GLY A 138 18.44 1.81 -9.63
CA GLY A 138 18.11 1.68 -8.22
C GLY A 138 19.04 0.70 -7.49
N PHE A 139 19.88 1.22 -6.61
CA PHE A 139 20.79 0.50 -5.70
C PHE A 139 20.07 -0.54 -4.82
N GLY A 140 19.38 -1.48 -5.46
CA GLY A 140 18.73 -2.62 -4.83
C GLY A 140 19.78 -3.63 -4.44
N VAL A 141 19.79 -4.02 -3.17
CA VAL A 141 20.67 -5.07 -2.68
C VAL A 141 20.21 -6.41 -3.20
N ILE A 142 21.14 -7.19 -3.74
CA ILE A 142 20.89 -8.57 -4.13
C ILE A 142 20.99 -9.46 -2.89
N ASN A 143 19.86 -10.02 -2.45
CA ASN A 143 19.79 -10.93 -1.30
C ASN A 143 19.82 -12.42 -1.71
N SER A 144 20.10 -12.72 -2.98
CA SER A 144 20.12 -14.08 -3.52
C SER A 144 21.54 -14.49 -3.92
N GLU A 145 22.04 -15.54 -3.31
CA GLU A 145 23.38 -16.08 -3.61
C GLU A 145 23.56 -16.42 -5.08
N ALA A 146 22.54 -17.02 -5.72
CA ALA A 146 22.59 -17.35 -7.14
C ALA A 146 22.74 -16.11 -8.04
N LYS A 147 22.07 -15.01 -7.70
CA LYS A 147 22.17 -13.74 -8.45
C LYS A 147 23.52 -13.07 -8.23
N LEU A 148 24.09 -13.17 -7.01
CA LEU A 148 25.44 -12.66 -6.75
C LEU A 148 26.49 -13.39 -7.56
N GLN A 149 26.41 -14.73 -7.64
CA GLN A 149 27.32 -15.54 -8.47
C GLN A 149 27.17 -15.22 -9.97
N GLU A 150 25.95 -14.95 -10.43
CA GLU A 150 25.70 -14.49 -11.80
C GLU A 150 26.34 -13.13 -12.06
N LEU A 151 26.18 -12.18 -11.12
CA LEU A 151 26.80 -10.86 -11.19
C LEU A 151 28.33 -10.95 -11.18
N GLU A 152 28.92 -11.80 -10.33
CA GLU A 152 30.36 -12.04 -10.33
C GLU A 152 30.86 -12.54 -11.70
N LYS A 153 30.15 -13.50 -12.29
CA LYS A 153 30.50 -14.01 -13.64
C LYS A 153 30.41 -12.91 -14.70
N LYS A 154 29.40 -12.07 -14.65
CA LYS A 154 29.25 -10.92 -15.55
C LYS A 154 30.41 -9.92 -15.37
N LEU A 155 30.78 -9.63 -14.13
CA LEU A 155 31.91 -8.73 -13.84
C LEU A 155 33.27 -9.28 -14.22
N GLN A 156 33.45 -10.60 -14.22
CA GLN A 156 34.65 -11.24 -14.80
C GLN A 156 34.75 -11.01 -16.31
N GLN A 157 33.63 -10.92 -17.02
CA GLN A 157 33.56 -10.64 -18.45
C GLN A 157 33.61 -9.13 -18.76
N GLN A 158 33.10 -8.30 -17.87
CA GLN A 158 33.02 -6.85 -17.97
C GLN A 158 33.60 -6.19 -16.72
N PRO A 159 34.90 -6.27 -16.50
CA PRO A 159 35.55 -5.78 -15.28
C PRO A 159 35.50 -4.25 -15.14
N GLU A 160 35.25 -3.50 -16.20
CA GLU A 160 35.18 -2.03 -16.23
C GLU A 160 33.77 -1.48 -15.91
N ASN A 161 32.95 -2.24 -15.20
CA ASN A 161 31.61 -1.80 -14.80
C ASN A 161 31.59 -1.39 -13.31
N PRO A 162 31.70 -0.09 -12.98
CA PRO A 162 31.74 0.37 -11.59
C PRO A 162 30.40 0.15 -10.87
N ASP A 163 29.26 0.31 -11.55
CA ASP A 163 27.95 0.10 -10.94
C ASP A 163 27.75 -1.36 -10.51
N GLY A 164 28.23 -2.29 -11.32
CA GLY A 164 28.19 -3.71 -11.00
C GLY A 164 29.06 -4.05 -9.78
N TRP A 165 30.27 -3.51 -9.70
CA TRP A 165 31.14 -3.70 -8.53
C TRP A 165 30.57 -3.07 -7.27
N PHE A 166 29.97 -1.87 -7.38
CA PHE A 166 29.28 -1.24 -6.26
C PHE A 166 28.10 -2.08 -5.76
N LEU A 167 27.26 -2.58 -6.69
CA LEU A 167 26.15 -3.46 -6.35
C LEU A 167 26.61 -4.74 -5.66
N LEU A 168 27.67 -5.36 -6.16
CA LEU A 168 28.26 -6.56 -5.58
C LEU A 168 28.79 -6.29 -4.15
N ALA A 169 29.61 -5.24 -4.00
CA ALA A 169 30.19 -4.85 -2.72
C ALA A 169 29.12 -4.53 -1.65
N SER A 170 28.11 -3.73 -2.02
CA SER A 170 27.03 -3.35 -1.11
C SER A 170 26.17 -4.55 -0.73
N SER A 171 25.93 -5.49 -1.67
CA SER A 171 25.18 -6.72 -1.41
C SER A 171 25.92 -7.65 -0.45
N TYR A 172 27.20 -7.87 -0.66
CA TYR A 172 28.05 -8.66 0.26
C TYR A 172 28.10 -8.04 1.66
N SER A 173 28.26 -6.70 1.73
CA SER A 173 28.25 -5.97 2.99
C SER A 173 26.97 -6.20 3.80
N LYS A 174 25.81 -6.07 3.15
CA LYS A 174 24.50 -6.30 3.78
C LYS A 174 24.27 -7.76 4.19
N MET A 175 24.87 -8.70 3.51
CA MET A 175 24.87 -10.12 3.90
C MET A 175 25.88 -10.46 5.01
N GLY A 176 26.65 -9.50 5.49
CA GLY A 176 27.73 -9.73 6.46
C GLY A 176 28.96 -10.44 5.89
N ARG A 177 29.06 -10.58 4.57
CA ARG A 177 30.18 -11.19 3.86
C ARG A 177 31.28 -10.14 3.62
N PHE A 178 31.83 -9.59 4.72
CA PHE A 178 32.72 -8.43 4.65
C PHE A 178 34.01 -8.71 3.88
N ALA A 179 34.57 -9.90 3.93
CA ALA A 179 35.77 -10.26 3.17
C ALA A 179 35.52 -10.20 1.63
N ASP A 180 34.34 -10.62 1.19
CA ASP A 180 33.96 -10.55 -0.22
C ASP A 180 33.67 -9.11 -0.65
N ALA A 181 33.00 -8.34 0.22
CA ALA A 181 32.75 -6.92 0.00
C ALA A 181 34.05 -6.12 -0.12
N VAL A 182 35.05 -6.38 0.71
CA VAL A 182 36.39 -5.76 0.62
C VAL A 182 36.98 -6.00 -0.77
N ARG A 183 36.97 -7.24 -1.29
CA ARG A 183 37.50 -7.55 -2.63
C ARG A 183 36.77 -6.79 -3.74
N ALA A 184 35.46 -6.65 -3.61
CA ALA A 184 34.67 -5.91 -4.59
C ALA A 184 34.98 -4.39 -4.54
N TYR A 185 35.13 -3.81 -3.33
CA TYR A 185 35.54 -2.42 -3.16
C TYR A 185 36.96 -2.15 -3.68
N GLU A 186 37.89 -3.10 -3.52
CA GLU A 186 39.24 -2.97 -4.10
C GLU A 186 39.21 -2.82 -5.62
N GLN A 187 38.32 -3.48 -6.32
CA GLN A 187 38.17 -3.28 -7.76
C GLN A 187 37.47 -1.95 -8.06
N LEU A 188 36.44 -1.61 -7.28
CA LEU A 188 35.66 -0.41 -7.48
C LEU A 188 36.51 0.87 -7.34
N VAL A 189 37.35 0.98 -6.32
CA VAL A 189 38.17 2.19 -6.10
C VAL A 189 39.23 2.39 -7.20
N LYS A 190 39.62 1.33 -7.94
CA LYS A 190 40.48 1.45 -9.13
C LYS A 190 39.73 2.05 -10.32
N LEU A 191 38.43 1.80 -10.42
CA LEU A 191 37.62 2.29 -11.53
C LEU A 191 37.11 3.72 -11.28
N VAL A 192 36.81 4.04 -10.03
CA VAL A 192 36.30 5.36 -9.61
C VAL A 192 37.10 5.95 -8.45
N PRO A 193 38.39 6.27 -8.67
CA PRO A 193 39.31 6.73 -7.62
C PRO A 193 38.90 8.07 -6.98
N ASP A 194 38.06 8.87 -7.68
CA ASP A 194 37.64 10.20 -7.24
C ASP A 194 36.28 10.20 -6.54
N ALA A 195 35.69 9.03 -6.28
CA ALA A 195 34.41 8.91 -5.61
C ALA A 195 34.58 8.84 -4.08
N ALA A 196 34.44 9.97 -3.39
CA ALA A 196 34.59 10.06 -1.92
C ALA A 196 33.72 9.06 -1.17
N GLN A 197 32.46 8.90 -1.59
CA GLN A 197 31.51 7.96 -0.96
C GLN A 197 31.98 6.51 -1.05
N VAL A 198 32.62 6.12 -2.14
CA VAL A 198 33.14 4.75 -2.33
C VAL A 198 34.29 4.48 -1.35
N TRP A 199 35.18 5.43 -1.17
CA TRP A 199 36.28 5.32 -0.20
C TRP A 199 35.77 5.25 1.24
N ALA A 200 34.74 6.05 1.60
CA ALA A 200 34.14 6.00 2.92
C ALA A 200 33.45 4.65 3.18
N SER A 201 32.70 4.13 2.20
CA SER A 201 32.05 2.81 2.30
C SER A 201 33.07 1.67 2.34
N TYR A 202 34.18 1.81 1.61
CA TYR A 202 35.28 0.83 1.66
C TYR A 202 35.93 0.80 3.04
N ALA A 203 36.14 1.96 3.66
CA ALA A 203 36.70 2.06 5.02
C ALA A 203 35.78 1.34 6.04
N ASP A 204 34.48 1.57 5.95
CA ASP A 204 33.47 0.94 6.82
C ASP A 204 33.51 -0.58 6.72
N VAL A 205 33.41 -1.10 5.50
CA VAL A 205 33.41 -2.55 5.25
C VAL A 205 34.75 -3.18 5.64
N TYR A 206 35.86 -2.49 5.41
CA TYR A 206 37.20 -2.97 5.82
C TYR A 206 37.30 -3.05 7.34
N ALA A 207 36.77 -2.06 8.06
CA ALA A 207 36.74 -2.07 9.52
C ALA A 207 35.87 -3.26 10.03
N MET A 208 34.67 -3.46 9.42
CA MET A 208 33.83 -4.61 9.76
C MET A 208 34.51 -5.96 9.55
N ASN A 209 35.33 -6.07 8.49
CA ASN A 209 36.14 -7.28 8.24
C ASN A 209 37.31 -7.42 9.22
N ASN A 210 37.74 -6.32 9.87
CA ASN A 210 38.90 -6.26 10.77
C ASN A 210 38.47 -5.99 12.24
N ASN A 211 37.58 -6.80 12.78
CA ASN A 211 37.07 -6.71 14.16
C ASN A 211 36.51 -5.32 14.54
N GLN A 212 35.91 -4.62 13.58
CA GLN A 212 35.34 -3.28 13.72
C GLN A 212 36.35 -2.19 14.06
N SER A 213 37.66 -2.43 13.87
CA SER A 213 38.70 -1.40 14.08
C SER A 213 38.83 -0.49 12.87
N LEU A 214 38.76 0.80 13.14
CA LEU A 214 38.98 1.86 12.16
C LEU A 214 40.45 2.30 12.03
N LEU A 215 41.36 1.68 12.81
CA LEU A 215 42.77 1.96 12.78
C LEU A 215 43.48 1.32 11.57
N GLY A 216 44.55 1.92 11.11
CA GLY A 216 45.32 1.40 10.00
C GLY A 216 44.77 1.75 8.61
N GLU A 217 44.51 0.75 7.78
CA GLU A 217 44.02 0.96 6.41
C GLU A 217 42.68 1.73 6.33
N PRO A 218 41.64 1.43 7.16
CA PRO A 218 40.40 2.20 7.13
C PRO A 218 40.65 3.71 7.32
N THR A 219 41.53 4.08 8.25
CA THR A 219 41.87 5.52 8.45
C THR A 219 42.45 6.17 7.18
N LYS A 220 43.27 5.44 6.40
CA LYS A 220 43.81 5.98 5.13
C LYS A 220 42.69 6.19 4.09
N PHE A 221 41.73 5.25 4.01
CA PHE A 221 40.59 5.37 3.11
C PHE A 221 39.66 6.53 3.50
N LEU A 222 39.45 6.74 4.81
CA LEU A 222 38.68 7.87 5.33
C LEU A 222 39.36 9.20 5.02
N ASN A 223 40.67 9.29 5.18
CA ASN A 223 41.45 10.49 4.82
C ASN A 223 41.26 10.77 3.31
N LYS A 224 41.36 9.73 2.47
CA LYS A 224 41.16 9.89 1.02
C LYS A 224 39.74 10.36 0.70
N ALA A 225 38.72 9.82 1.37
CA ALA A 225 37.34 10.28 1.21
C ALA A 225 37.16 11.75 1.58
N LEU A 226 37.76 12.19 2.70
CA LEU A 226 37.69 13.58 3.17
C LEU A 226 38.54 14.55 2.33
N GLU A 227 39.63 14.07 1.69
CA GLU A 227 40.39 14.85 0.70
C GLU A 227 39.56 15.14 -0.55
N LEU A 228 38.77 14.16 -1.01
CA LEU A 228 37.89 14.26 -2.18
C LEU A 228 36.66 15.08 -1.90
N ASP A 229 36.02 14.83 -0.76
CA ASP A 229 34.81 15.54 -0.28
C ASP A 229 34.91 15.73 1.24
N GLY A 230 35.37 16.90 1.65
CA GLY A 230 35.48 17.25 3.06
C GLY A 230 34.16 17.27 3.83
N ASN A 231 33.01 17.22 3.13
CA ASN A 231 31.68 17.21 3.71
C ASN A 231 30.98 15.83 3.64
N ASN A 232 31.69 14.79 3.24
CA ASN A 232 31.15 13.45 3.20
C ASN A 232 30.72 12.99 4.61
N LEU A 233 29.44 12.82 4.82
CA LEU A 233 28.86 12.54 6.14
C LEU A 233 29.36 11.23 6.73
N LEU A 234 29.46 10.16 5.92
CA LEU A 234 29.95 8.86 6.36
C LEU A 234 31.43 8.94 6.75
N ALA A 235 32.24 9.60 5.94
CA ALA A 235 33.65 9.76 6.23
C ALA A 235 33.89 10.59 7.51
N LEU A 236 33.10 11.65 7.73
CA LEU A 236 33.17 12.44 8.98
C LEU A 236 32.77 11.61 10.20
N ALA A 237 31.67 10.83 10.12
CA ALA A 237 31.22 9.97 11.21
C ALA A 237 32.32 8.96 11.60
N LEU A 238 32.82 8.22 10.60
CA LEU A 238 33.84 7.19 10.82
C LEU A 238 35.18 7.75 11.21
N SER A 239 35.59 8.92 10.68
CA SER A 239 36.85 9.60 11.07
C SER A 239 36.81 10.08 12.52
N GLY A 240 35.63 10.56 12.99
CA GLY A 240 35.42 10.87 14.40
C GLY A 240 35.58 9.63 15.28
N SER A 241 34.99 8.50 14.87
CA SER A 241 35.12 7.22 15.58
C SER A 241 36.56 6.70 15.56
N ALA A 242 37.27 6.77 14.43
CA ALA A 242 38.69 6.39 14.32
C ALA A 242 39.61 7.25 15.21
N ALA A 243 39.31 8.55 15.27
CA ALA A 243 40.06 9.48 16.15
C ALA A 243 39.78 9.15 17.63
N MET A 244 38.54 8.83 17.98
CA MET A 244 38.17 8.39 19.34
C MET A 244 38.90 7.13 19.74
N GLU A 245 38.95 6.12 18.86
CA GLU A 245 39.66 4.84 19.07
C GLU A 245 41.15 5.05 19.27
N ARG A 246 41.74 6.02 18.54
CA ARG A 246 43.16 6.36 18.66
C ARG A 246 43.48 7.24 19.87
N GLY A 247 42.47 7.76 20.58
CA GLY A 247 42.65 8.70 21.70
C GLY A 247 42.90 10.14 21.26
N ASP A 248 42.71 10.47 20.00
CA ASP A 248 42.79 11.84 19.46
C ASP A 248 41.43 12.53 19.59
N TYR A 249 41.11 12.91 20.82
CA TYR A 249 39.78 13.47 21.13
C TYR A 249 39.58 14.86 20.47
N VAL A 250 40.60 15.59 20.17
CA VAL A 250 40.51 16.87 19.44
C VAL A 250 40.00 16.63 18.02
N ALA A 251 40.58 15.67 17.30
CA ALA A 251 40.17 15.31 15.97
C ALA A 251 38.73 14.70 15.98
N ALA A 252 38.41 13.87 16.96
CA ALA A 252 37.09 13.31 17.11
C ALA A 252 36.01 14.40 17.24
N ILE A 253 36.20 15.35 18.16
CA ILE A 253 35.30 16.48 18.36
C ILE A 253 35.19 17.30 17.07
N THR A 254 36.29 17.57 16.38
CA THR A 254 36.30 18.38 15.15
C THR A 254 35.49 17.73 14.04
N HIS A 255 35.70 16.43 13.79
CA HIS A 255 34.95 15.73 12.75
C HIS A 255 33.44 15.63 13.08
N TRP A 256 33.09 15.29 14.31
CA TRP A 256 31.70 15.16 14.71
C TRP A 256 30.98 16.50 14.83
N THR A 257 31.63 17.58 15.25
CA THR A 257 31.03 18.93 15.21
C THR A 257 30.69 19.33 13.79
N LYS A 258 31.64 19.14 12.85
CA LYS A 258 31.37 19.39 11.43
C LYS A 258 30.23 18.54 10.89
N LEU A 259 30.12 17.29 11.31
CA LEU A 259 28.99 16.41 10.94
C LEU A 259 27.66 16.94 11.46
N VAL A 260 27.61 17.39 12.72
CA VAL A 260 26.39 17.99 13.30
C VAL A 260 25.94 19.23 12.53
N ASP A 261 26.90 20.09 12.13
CA ASP A 261 26.61 21.32 11.36
C ASP A 261 26.04 21.03 9.96
N LEU A 262 26.31 19.86 9.40
CA LEU A 262 25.86 19.43 8.07
C LEU A 262 24.52 18.68 8.11
N LEU A 263 24.14 18.11 9.25
CA LEU A 263 22.92 17.33 9.38
C LEU A 263 21.69 18.24 9.62
N PRO A 264 20.52 17.88 9.08
CA PRO A 264 19.28 18.59 9.37
C PRO A 264 18.88 18.43 10.86
N PRO A 265 18.23 19.43 11.46
CA PRO A 265 17.98 19.47 12.90
C PRO A 265 17.05 18.36 13.43
N ASP A 266 16.30 17.72 12.57
CA ASP A 266 15.39 16.59 12.85
C ASP A 266 16.04 15.22 12.61
N ASN A 267 17.34 15.18 12.29
CA ASN A 267 18.04 13.91 12.07
C ASN A 267 18.12 13.08 13.37
N ALA A 268 17.70 11.82 13.28
CA ALA A 268 17.65 10.91 14.44
C ALA A 268 19.03 10.59 15.06
N GLU A 269 20.12 10.76 14.29
CA GLU A 269 21.48 10.43 14.72
C GLU A 269 22.15 11.58 15.51
N LEU A 270 21.60 12.80 15.44
CA LEU A 270 22.20 13.98 16.07
C LEU A 270 22.47 13.78 17.57
N GLN A 271 21.55 13.15 18.29
CA GLN A 271 21.74 12.94 19.73
C GLN A 271 22.90 12.01 20.01
N VAL A 272 23.05 10.93 19.25
CA VAL A 272 24.15 9.96 19.40
C VAL A 272 25.49 10.62 19.13
N ILE A 273 25.56 11.48 18.10
CA ILE A 273 26.80 12.21 17.74
C ILE A 273 27.15 13.22 18.82
N ARG A 274 26.16 13.98 19.34
CA ARG A 274 26.39 14.92 20.46
C ARG A 274 26.84 14.23 21.73
N ASP A 275 26.28 13.07 22.04
CA ASP A 275 26.74 12.28 23.19
C ASP A 275 28.19 11.82 22.99
N GLY A 276 28.57 11.42 21.76
CA GLY A 276 29.93 11.10 21.39
C GLY A 276 30.89 12.28 21.57
N ILE A 277 30.50 13.49 21.13
CA ILE A 277 31.27 14.74 21.34
C ILE A 277 31.43 14.98 22.84
N GLY A 278 30.35 14.90 23.62
CA GLY A 278 30.40 15.09 25.07
C GLY A 278 31.36 14.11 25.77
N GLN A 279 31.37 12.85 25.31
CA GLN A 279 32.30 11.83 25.82
C GLN A 279 33.75 12.15 25.46
N ALA A 280 34.04 12.54 24.20
CA ALA A 280 35.34 12.92 23.75
C ALA A 280 35.89 14.13 24.53
N ARG A 281 35.05 15.15 24.82
CA ARG A 281 35.38 16.29 25.67
C ARG A 281 35.77 15.88 27.10
N LYS A 282 35.02 14.93 27.69
CA LYS A 282 35.34 14.41 29.03
C LYS A 282 36.71 13.72 29.05
N PHE A 283 37.01 12.90 28.06
CA PHE A 283 38.32 12.24 27.96
C PHE A 283 39.46 13.25 27.69
N LEU A 284 39.21 14.23 26.83
CA LEU A 284 40.20 15.29 26.58
C LEU A 284 40.51 16.09 27.85
N ALA A 285 39.49 16.43 28.66
CA ALA A 285 39.69 17.16 29.92
C ALA A 285 40.58 16.40 30.93
N GLN A 286 40.64 15.08 30.84
CA GLN A 286 41.48 14.23 31.70
C GLN A 286 42.91 14.11 31.20
N GLN A 287 43.20 14.51 29.95
CA GLN A 287 44.56 14.51 29.42
C GLN A 287 45.38 15.69 29.94
N PRO A 288 46.71 15.56 30.06
CA PRO A 288 47.59 16.70 30.36
C PRO A 288 47.40 17.83 29.33
N GLY A 289 47.14 19.04 29.80
CA GLY A 289 46.88 20.21 28.92
C GLY A 289 45.54 20.18 28.19
N GLY A 290 44.65 19.21 28.51
CA GLY A 290 43.36 19.00 27.81
C GLY A 290 42.40 20.15 28.02
N LYS A 291 42.38 20.82 29.19
CA LYS A 291 41.54 21.99 29.44
C LYS A 291 41.82 23.13 28.49
N GLU A 292 43.15 23.46 28.27
CA GLU A 292 43.55 24.49 27.34
C GLU A 292 43.15 24.15 25.88
N LYS A 293 43.25 22.87 25.49
CA LYS A 293 42.81 22.43 24.17
C LYS A 293 41.28 22.53 24.01
N LEU A 294 40.50 22.29 25.06
CA LEU A 294 39.04 22.42 25.06
C LEU A 294 38.59 23.87 24.82
N GLU A 295 39.33 24.86 25.41
CA GLU A 295 39.02 26.29 25.23
C GLU A 295 39.20 26.76 23.77
N ARG A 296 40.01 26.05 22.98
CA ARG A 296 40.25 26.35 21.58
C ARG A 296 39.26 25.67 20.61
N LEU A 297 38.47 24.75 21.12
CA LEU A 297 37.46 24.05 20.31
C LEU A 297 36.15 24.84 20.28
N PRO A 298 35.34 24.65 19.20
CA PRO A 298 33.99 25.22 19.16
C PRO A 298 33.17 24.86 20.41
N ALA A 299 32.24 25.72 20.80
CA ALA A 299 31.29 25.39 21.86
C ALA A 299 30.50 24.11 21.50
N GLU A 300 29.87 23.51 22.48
CA GLU A 300 28.99 22.37 22.20
C GLU A 300 27.88 22.79 21.24
N PRO A 301 27.66 21.98 20.15
CA PRO A 301 26.67 22.28 19.13
C PRO A 301 25.23 22.04 19.61
#